data_dcd2c86f53000599529d08fcb5c6fd3d
#
_entry.id   dcd2c86f53000599529d08fcb5c6fd3d
#
_cell.length_a   1.000
_cell.length_b   1.000
_cell.length_c   1.000
_cell.angle_alpha   90.00
_cell.angle_beta   90.00
_cell.angle_gamma   90.00
#
_symmetry.space_group_name_H-M   'P 1'
#
loop_
_entity.id
_entity.type
_entity.pdbx_description
1 polymer ?
#
loop_
_entity_poly.entity_id
_entity_poly.type
_entity_poly.pdbx_seq_one_letter_code
_entity_poly.pdbx_strand_id
1 'polypeptide(L)'
;MRYFHRTSIPLDAVLQQADAFFGERAQQSGSAPRHRAFRHAAGNVTVDVRIEGGHYTHVTVATDQVGESEVDKLAKRFLGTVHAKADPTHALRGAY
;
A
#
# COMPACT_ATOMS: atom_id res chain seq x y z
N MET A 1 12.94 -1.22 2.61
CA MET A 1 12.13 -1.10 3.85
C MET A 1 10.80 -1.81 3.66
N ARG A 2 10.21 -2.26 4.75
CA ARG A 2 8.89 -2.91 4.75
C ARG A 2 7.97 -2.21 5.72
N TYR A 3 6.74 -2.02 5.30
CA TYR A 3 5.70 -1.38 6.11
C TYR A 3 4.49 -2.30 6.15
N PHE A 4 3.87 -2.42 7.32
CA PHE A 4 2.76 -3.32 7.55
C PHE A 4 1.53 -2.56 8.01
N HIS A 5 0.37 -3.01 7.57
CA HIS A 5 -0.88 -2.43 8.01
C HIS A 5 -1.97 -3.50 8.00
N ARG A 6 -2.85 -3.45 8.97
CA ARG A 6 -4.01 -4.32 9.06
C ARG A 6 -5.25 -3.47 8.86
N THR A 7 -6.13 -3.90 7.97
CA THR A 7 -7.35 -3.15 7.67
C THR A 7 -8.54 -4.08 7.55
N SER A 8 -9.74 -3.52 7.78
CA SER A 8 -10.99 -4.24 7.56
C SER A 8 -11.44 -4.21 6.09
N ILE A 9 -10.75 -3.46 5.25
CA ILE A 9 -11.09 -3.38 3.82
C ILE A 9 -10.77 -4.71 3.16
N PRO A 10 -11.68 -5.27 2.32
CA PRO A 10 -11.40 -6.51 1.59
C PRO A 10 -10.13 -6.40 0.75
N LEU A 11 -9.41 -7.50 0.60
CA LEU A 11 -8.13 -7.48 -0.09
C LEU A 11 -8.23 -7.00 -1.55
N ASP A 12 -9.31 -7.32 -2.25
CA ASP A 12 -9.49 -6.84 -3.62
C ASP A 12 -9.59 -5.32 -3.67
N ALA A 13 -10.25 -4.72 -2.68
CA ALA A 13 -10.37 -3.26 -2.60
C ALA A 13 -9.01 -2.61 -2.30
N VAL A 14 -8.19 -3.26 -1.47
CA VAL A 14 -6.82 -2.77 -1.21
C VAL A 14 -6.00 -2.80 -2.49
N LEU A 15 -6.09 -3.90 -3.26
CA LEU A 15 -5.36 -4.00 -4.53
C LEU A 15 -5.83 -2.97 -5.55
N GLN A 16 -7.13 -2.72 -5.65
CA GLN A 16 -7.66 -1.68 -6.51
C GLN A 16 -7.14 -0.30 -6.09
N GLN A 17 -7.06 -0.08 -4.80
CA GLN A 17 -6.55 1.18 -4.27
C GLN A 17 -5.05 1.34 -4.56
N ALA A 18 -4.30 0.25 -4.49
CA ALA A 18 -2.89 0.25 -4.86
C ALA A 18 -2.71 0.57 -6.34
N ASP A 19 -3.53 -0.05 -7.20
CA ASP A 19 -3.48 0.21 -8.64
C ASP A 19 -3.78 1.68 -8.95
N ALA A 20 -4.76 2.26 -8.27
CA ALA A 20 -5.11 3.67 -8.47
C ALA A 20 -4.01 4.60 -7.94
N PHE A 21 -3.52 4.34 -6.73
CA PHE A 21 -2.53 5.22 -6.10
C PHE A 21 -1.19 5.18 -6.82
N PHE A 22 -0.63 3.98 -7.01
CA PHE A 22 0.68 3.85 -7.64
C PHE A 22 0.61 3.96 -9.16
N GLY A 23 -0.53 3.63 -9.75
CA GLY A 23 -0.71 3.75 -11.20
C GLY A 23 -0.55 5.16 -11.73
N GLU A 24 -0.83 6.17 -10.91
CA GLU A 24 -0.65 7.57 -11.28
C GLU A 24 0.78 8.05 -11.10
N ARG A 25 1.60 7.32 -10.33
CA ARG A 25 2.91 7.78 -9.90
C ARG A 25 4.05 6.89 -10.40
N ALA A 26 3.73 5.68 -10.83
CA ALA A 26 4.73 4.68 -11.17
C ALA A 26 4.19 3.79 -12.27
N GLN A 27 5.07 2.97 -12.84
CA GLN A 27 4.70 2.01 -13.86
C GLN A 27 4.53 0.64 -13.23
N GLN A 28 3.40 -0.01 -13.49
CA GLN A 28 3.18 -1.36 -13.00
C GLN A 28 4.15 -2.32 -13.68
N SER A 29 4.90 -3.07 -12.87
CA SER A 29 5.89 -4.02 -13.35
C SER A 29 5.51 -5.47 -13.06
N GLY A 30 4.48 -5.70 -12.26
CA GLY A 30 4.03 -7.06 -11.97
C GLY A 30 2.66 -7.05 -11.33
N SER A 31 1.94 -8.17 -11.52
CA SER A 31 0.59 -8.35 -11.00
C SER A 31 0.34 -9.83 -10.77
N ALA A 32 -0.29 -10.15 -9.66
CA ALA A 32 -0.73 -11.50 -9.30
C ALA A 32 -1.96 -11.35 -8.41
N PRO A 33 -2.69 -12.44 -8.10
CA PRO A 33 -3.94 -12.32 -7.35
C PRO A 33 -3.84 -11.57 -6.02
N ARG A 34 -2.67 -11.58 -5.38
CA ARG A 34 -2.46 -10.92 -4.08
C ARG A 34 -1.21 -10.06 -4.04
N HIS A 35 -0.73 -9.64 -5.21
CA HIS A 35 0.54 -8.96 -5.33
C HIS A 35 0.48 -7.91 -6.43
N ARG A 36 1.07 -6.74 -6.18
CA ARG A 36 1.29 -5.70 -7.18
C ARG A 36 2.72 -5.21 -7.05
N ALA A 37 3.37 -4.97 -8.19
CA ALA A 37 4.70 -4.41 -8.22
C ALA A 37 4.69 -3.17 -9.12
N PHE A 38 5.41 -2.14 -8.68
CA PHE A 38 5.48 -0.87 -9.40
C PHE A 38 6.92 -0.39 -9.47
N ARG A 39 7.27 0.20 -10.61
CA ARG A 39 8.57 0.79 -10.82
C ARG A 39 8.42 2.32 -10.84
N HIS A 40 9.09 2.96 -9.92
CA HIS A 40 9.15 4.41 -9.83
C HIS A 40 10.58 4.87 -10.14
N ALA A 41 10.74 6.13 -10.56
CA ALA A 41 12.07 6.67 -10.85
C ALA A 41 13.01 6.59 -9.64
N ALA A 42 12.48 6.66 -8.43
CA ALA A 42 13.26 6.64 -7.20
C ALA A 42 13.43 5.23 -6.60
N GLY A 43 12.83 4.21 -7.19
CA GLY A 43 12.95 2.84 -6.67
C GLY A 43 11.73 2.00 -6.96
N ASN A 44 11.74 0.76 -6.50
CA ASN A 44 10.65 -0.18 -6.72
C ASN A 44 9.78 -0.33 -5.46
N VAL A 45 8.50 -0.56 -5.67
CA VAL A 45 7.52 -0.76 -4.59
C VAL A 45 6.72 -2.01 -4.90
N THR A 46 6.50 -2.84 -3.89
CA THR A 46 5.59 -3.98 -3.99
C THR A 46 4.51 -3.87 -2.94
N VAL A 47 3.31 -4.31 -3.28
CA VAL A 47 2.18 -4.40 -2.36
C VAL A 47 1.71 -5.84 -2.34
N ASP A 48 1.74 -6.44 -1.16
CA ASP A 48 1.27 -7.80 -0.95
C ASP A 48 0.13 -7.78 0.07
N VAL A 49 -0.91 -8.57 -0.20
CA VAL A 49 -2.06 -8.64 0.70
C VAL A 49 -2.37 -10.10 1.03
N ARG A 50 -2.86 -10.32 2.23
CA ARG A 50 -3.32 -11.64 2.65
C ARG A 50 -4.44 -11.51 3.68
N ILE A 51 -5.27 -12.54 3.77
CA ILE A 51 -6.30 -12.61 4.80
C ILE A 51 -5.62 -12.96 6.14
N GLU A 52 -5.95 -12.23 7.17
CA GLU A 52 -5.43 -12.48 8.51
C GLU A 52 -6.60 -12.64 9.48
N GLY A 53 -6.65 -13.77 10.17
CA GLY A 53 -7.68 -14.02 11.16
C GLY A 53 -9.10 -14.09 10.62
N GLY A 54 -9.29 -14.20 9.32
CA GLY A 54 -10.60 -14.29 8.70
C GLY A 54 -11.38 -12.97 8.61
N HIS A 55 -10.91 -11.93 9.28
CA HIS A 55 -11.63 -10.65 9.34
C HIS A 55 -10.84 -9.47 8.81
N TYR A 56 -9.54 -9.62 8.70
CA TYR A 56 -8.66 -8.52 8.34
C TYR A 56 -7.85 -8.83 7.09
N THR A 57 -7.50 -7.79 6.39
CA THR A 57 -6.53 -7.83 5.31
C THR A 57 -5.20 -7.32 5.85
N HIS A 58 -4.18 -8.15 5.76
CA HIS A 58 -2.82 -7.74 6.11
C HIS A 58 -2.15 -7.21 4.85
N VAL A 59 -1.67 -5.98 4.91
CA VAL A 59 -1.04 -5.30 3.79
C VAL A 59 0.44 -5.12 4.10
N THR A 60 1.30 -5.57 3.20
CA THR A 60 2.74 -5.34 3.28
C THR A 60 3.14 -4.49 2.08
N VAL A 61 3.74 -3.35 2.34
CA VAL A 61 4.32 -2.51 1.29
C VAL A 61 5.83 -2.52 1.48
N ALA A 62 6.54 -2.98 0.46
CA ALA A 62 8.00 -3.09 0.52
C ALA A 62 8.63 -2.21 -0.55
N THR A 63 9.76 -1.61 -0.22
CA THR A 63 10.56 -0.84 -1.17
C THR A 63 11.97 -1.43 -1.21
N ASP A 64 12.70 -1.13 -2.28
CA ASP A 64 14.11 -1.51 -2.41
C ASP A 64 15.05 -0.39 -1.93
N GLN A 65 14.51 0.59 -1.21
CA GLN A 65 15.26 1.71 -0.68
C GLN A 65 15.29 1.66 0.85
N VAL A 66 16.17 2.45 1.44
CA VAL A 66 16.19 2.65 2.90
C VAL A 66 15.29 3.80 3.28
N GLY A 67 14.74 3.75 4.48
CA GLY A 67 13.71 4.67 4.95
C GLY A 67 13.97 6.13 4.64
N GLU A 68 12.91 6.89 4.50
CA GLU A 68 12.88 8.32 4.15
C GLU A 68 13.17 8.60 2.67
N SER A 69 13.31 7.57 1.84
CA SER A 69 13.40 7.76 0.40
C SER A 69 12.03 8.20 -0.16
N GLU A 70 12.01 8.62 -1.42
CA GLU A 70 10.77 9.04 -2.07
C GLU A 70 9.75 7.92 -2.16
N VAL A 71 10.19 6.71 -2.51
CA VAL A 71 9.27 5.57 -2.57
C VAL A 71 8.81 5.14 -1.17
N ASP A 72 9.64 5.32 -0.14
CA ASP A 72 9.22 5.04 1.22
C ASP A 72 8.13 6.01 1.68
N LYS A 73 8.25 7.28 1.32
CA LYS A 73 7.21 8.26 1.60
C LYS A 73 5.90 7.92 0.87
N LEU A 74 6.01 7.47 -0.37
CA LEU A 74 4.83 7.01 -1.12
C LEU A 74 4.20 5.78 -0.47
N ALA A 75 5.01 4.83 -0.01
CA ALA A 75 4.50 3.64 0.68
C ALA A 75 3.70 4.02 1.91
N LYS A 76 4.22 4.95 2.72
CA LYS A 76 3.52 5.43 3.91
C LYS A 76 2.23 6.16 3.55
N ARG A 77 2.26 6.99 2.52
CA ARG A 77 1.06 7.70 2.05
C ARG A 77 0.00 6.73 1.55
N PHE A 78 0.40 5.70 0.84
CA PHE A 78 -0.54 4.67 0.40
C PHE A 78 -1.23 4.02 1.60
N LEU A 79 -0.47 3.62 2.61
CA LEU A 79 -1.06 3.03 3.81
C LEU A 79 -1.98 4.02 4.52
N GLY A 80 -1.67 5.30 4.47
CA GLY A 80 -2.57 6.35 4.97
C GLY A 80 -3.88 6.37 4.21
N THR A 81 -3.86 6.20 2.88
CA THR A 81 -5.10 6.17 2.10
C THR A 81 -5.92 4.92 2.41
N VAL A 82 -5.27 3.78 2.67
CA VAL A 82 -5.96 2.56 3.07
C VAL A 82 -6.64 2.77 4.43
N HIS A 83 -5.92 3.36 5.37
CA HIS A 83 -6.48 3.67 6.68
C HIS A 83 -7.68 4.62 6.57
N ALA A 84 -7.56 5.65 5.75
CA ALA A 84 -8.61 6.64 5.55
C ALA A 84 -9.88 6.01 4.98
N LYS A 85 -9.74 5.06 4.08
CA LYS A 85 -10.89 4.37 3.49
C LYS A 85 -11.60 3.49 4.52
N ALA A 86 -10.84 2.84 5.40
CA ALA A 86 -11.40 2.00 6.47
C ALA A 86 -12.07 2.84 7.56
N ASP A 87 -11.49 4.00 7.86
CA ASP A 87 -11.96 4.87 8.94
C ASP A 87 -11.83 6.34 8.53
N PRO A 88 -12.81 6.88 7.80
CA PRO A 88 -12.75 8.25 7.31
C PRO A 88 -12.61 9.30 8.42
N THR A 89 -13.10 9.00 9.63
CA THR A 89 -13.01 9.97 10.72
C THR A 89 -11.58 10.15 11.22
N HIS A 90 -10.70 9.16 11.01
CA HIS A 90 -9.31 9.23 11.39
C HIS A 90 -8.41 9.79 10.28
N ALA A 91 -8.90 9.85 9.06
CA ALA A 91 -8.11 10.29 7.91
C ALA A 91 -7.54 11.69 8.09
N LEU A 92 -8.34 12.57 8.64
CA LEU A 92 -7.96 13.99 8.78
C LEU A 92 -6.91 14.23 9.85
N ARG A 93 -6.61 13.23 10.66
CA ARG A 93 -5.63 13.40 11.73
C ARG A 93 -4.21 13.11 11.28
N GLY A 94 -4.05 12.62 10.07
CA GLY A 94 -2.75 12.48 9.45
C GLY A 94 -1.77 11.63 10.23
N ALA A 95 -2.18 10.52 10.74
CA ALA A 95 -1.43 9.76 11.71
C ALA A 95 -0.24 8.97 11.15
N TYR A 96 0.05 9.09 9.90
CA TYR A 96 1.21 8.37 9.31
C TYR A 96 2.39 9.25 9.10
#